data_366289f0fb2d1a4cb43ae78d9ff3b201
#
_entry.id   366289f0fb2d1a4cb43ae78d9ff3b201
#
_cell.length_a   1.000
_cell.length_b   1.000
_cell.length_c   1.000
_cell.angle_alpha   90.00
_cell.angle_beta   90.00
_cell.angle_gamma   90.00
#
_symmetry.space_group_name_H-M   'P 1'
#
loop_
_entity.id
_entity.type
_entity.pdbx_description
1 polymer ?
#
loop_
_entity_poly.entity_id
_entity_poly.type
_entity_poly.pdbx_seq_one_letter_code
_entity_poly.pdbx_strand_id
1 'polypeptide(L)'
;AVNNAFTQGGEGAVELAELVVKTIEEQPSEPLHFAYDNEDSVETKISKVASHLYGADIITYSAAARKKLKHIEELGYAHFPICIAKTQYSFSTDPKLYGAVEGFEFHVQDIVMNAGAEMLVVIAGEIMRMPGLPKEPQALHIDIVNGEIEGLS
;
A
#
# COMPACT_ATOMS: atom_id res chain seq x y z
N ALA A 1 -5.34 -19.83 -0.16
CA ALA A 1 -6.67 -19.63 0.44
C ALA A 1 -7.30 -18.33 -0.06
N VAL A 2 -8.60 -18.29 -0.15
CA VAL A 2 -9.36 -17.10 -0.54
C VAL A 2 -10.03 -16.51 0.70
N ASN A 3 -9.97 -15.19 0.86
CA ASN A 3 -10.64 -14.49 1.95
C ASN A 3 -11.98 -13.92 1.43
N ASN A 4 -13.08 -14.48 1.88
CA ASN A 4 -14.44 -14.03 1.59
C ASN A 4 -15.13 -13.39 2.81
N ALA A 5 -14.35 -12.90 3.78
CA ALA A 5 -14.91 -12.32 5.02
C ALA A 5 -15.87 -11.14 4.77
N PHE A 6 -15.71 -10.40 3.67
CA PHE A 6 -16.58 -9.29 3.32
C PHE A 6 -18.06 -9.73 3.12
N THR A 7 -18.28 -10.88 2.47
CA THR A 7 -19.64 -11.39 2.16
C THR A 7 -20.11 -12.47 3.11
N GLN A 8 -19.19 -13.18 3.78
CA GLN A 8 -19.50 -14.37 4.58
C GLN A 8 -19.10 -14.21 6.06
N GLY A 9 -18.63 -13.03 6.46
CA GLY A 9 -18.15 -12.81 7.82
C GLY A 9 -16.98 -13.74 8.20
N GLY A 10 -16.89 -14.14 9.45
CA GLY A 10 -15.79 -14.98 9.97
C GLY A 10 -15.63 -16.30 9.24
N GLU A 11 -16.73 -16.94 8.84
CA GLU A 11 -16.69 -18.21 8.11
C GLU A 11 -15.92 -18.11 6.79
N GLY A 12 -16.02 -16.96 6.11
CA GLY A 12 -15.29 -16.71 4.85
C GLY A 12 -13.79 -16.56 5.01
N ALA A 13 -13.25 -16.51 6.22
CA ALA A 13 -11.82 -16.37 6.51
C ALA A 13 -11.19 -17.61 7.17
N VAL A 14 -11.97 -18.64 7.50
CA VAL A 14 -11.50 -19.83 8.27
C VAL A 14 -10.35 -20.52 7.55
N GLU A 15 -10.48 -20.83 6.26
CA GLU A 15 -9.44 -21.51 5.48
C GLU A 15 -8.12 -20.72 5.48
N LEU A 16 -8.20 -19.40 5.35
CA LEU A 16 -7.02 -18.53 5.39
C LEU A 16 -6.39 -18.53 6.80
N ALA A 17 -7.18 -18.48 7.85
CA ALA A 17 -6.70 -18.51 9.23
C ALA A 17 -5.99 -19.84 9.54
N GLU A 18 -6.55 -20.96 9.14
CA GLU A 18 -5.94 -22.28 9.30
C GLU A 18 -4.61 -22.39 8.52
N LEU A 19 -4.56 -21.87 7.30
CA LEU A 19 -3.33 -21.83 6.50
C LEU A 19 -2.24 -20.98 7.16
N VAL A 20 -2.60 -19.84 7.76
CA VAL A 20 -1.65 -18.99 8.49
C VAL A 20 -1.08 -19.73 9.70
N VAL A 21 -1.93 -20.36 10.52
CA VAL A 21 -1.49 -21.15 11.69
C VAL A 21 -0.53 -22.26 11.24
N LYS A 22 -0.94 -23.04 10.25
CA LYS A 22 -0.11 -24.13 9.69
C LYS A 22 1.25 -23.62 9.19
N THR A 23 1.26 -22.47 8.48
CA THR A 23 2.51 -21.89 7.98
C THR A 23 3.45 -21.48 9.10
N ILE A 24 2.93 -20.90 10.18
CA ILE A 24 3.71 -20.50 11.36
C ILE A 24 4.30 -21.74 12.07
N GLU A 25 3.55 -22.83 12.13
CA GLU A 25 4.00 -24.08 12.77
C GLU A 25 5.05 -24.84 11.94
N GLU A 26 4.88 -24.89 10.61
CA GLU A 26 5.74 -25.64 9.72
C GLU A 26 6.98 -24.87 9.24
N GLN A 27 6.92 -23.55 9.21
CA GLN A 27 8.00 -22.68 8.74
C GLN A 27 8.42 -21.72 9.85
N PRO A 28 9.42 -22.11 10.66
CA PRO A 28 9.93 -21.21 11.70
C PRO A 28 10.45 -19.90 11.10
N SER A 29 10.29 -18.81 11.86
CA SER A 29 10.62 -17.46 11.41
C SER A 29 12.05 -17.37 10.90
N GLU A 30 12.19 -17.02 9.63
CA GLU A 30 13.46 -16.58 9.05
C GLU A 30 13.68 -15.08 9.32
N PRO A 31 14.93 -14.58 9.22
CA PRO A 31 15.18 -13.15 9.28
C PRO A 31 14.36 -12.40 8.23
N LEU A 32 13.85 -11.22 8.61
CA LEU A 32 13.08 -10.39 7.70
C LEU A 32 13.94 -9.94 6.52
N HIS A 33 13.45 -10.16 5.31
CA HIS A 33 14.04 -9.64 4.08
C HIS A 33 13.30 -8.38 3.67
N PHE A 34 13.96 -7.23 3.83
CA PHE A 34 13.38 -5.95 3.44
C PHE A 34 13.56 -5.71 1.94
N ALA A 35 12.62 -4.98 1.34
CA ALA A 35 12.68 -4.63 -0.08
C ALA A 35 13.83 -3.67 -0.42
N TYR A 36 14.30 -2.90 0.56
CA TYR A 36 15.40 -1.95 0.44
C TYR A 36 16.15 -1.81 1.77
N ASP A 37 17.36 -1.22 1.73
CA ASP A 37 18.11 -0.82 2.92
C ASP A 37 17.74 0.61 3.32
N ASN A 38 17.73 0.91 4.62
CA ASN A 38 17.48 2.28 5.10
C ASN A 38 18.57 3.27 4.66
N GLU A 39 19.78 2.79 4.41
CA GLU A 39 20.90 3.61 3.91
C GLU A 39 20.83 3.84 2.37
N ASP A 40 19.93 3.19 1.66
CA ASP A 40 19.69 3.50 0.25
C ASP A 40 19.20 4.95 0.09
N SER A 41 19.53 5.59 -1.03
CA SER A 41 18.93 6.89 -1.38
C SER A 41 17.41 6.76 -1.50
N VAL A 42 16.68 7.86 -1.29
CA VAL A 42 15.20 7.85 -1.40
C VAL A 42 14.75 7.38 -2.78
N GLU A 43 15.44 7.80 -3.85
CA GLU A 43 15.17 7.33 -5.21
C GLU A 43 15.37 5.82 -5.37
N THR A 44 16.45 5.28 -4.78
CA THR A 44 16.72 3.83 -4.80
C THR A 44 15.64 3.05 -4.07
N LYS A 45 15.21 3.50 -2.89
CA LYS A 45 14.10 2.89 -2.14
C LYS A 45 12.82 2.85 -2.97
N ILE A 46 12.45 3.99 -3.59
CA ILE A 46 11.27 4.08 -4.44
C ILE A 46 11.38 3.14 -5.62
N SER A 47 12.54 3.10 -6.28
CA SER A 47 12.79 2.21 -7.42
C SER A 47 12.64 0.73 -7.05
N LYS A 48 13.27 0.30 -5.95
CA LYS A 48 13.19 -1.08 -5.48
C LYS A 48 11.74 -1.49 -5.18
N VAL A 49 10.98 -0.65 -4.48
CA VAL A 49 9.57 -0.94 -4.16
C VAL A 49 8.72 -0.93 -5.44
N ALA A 50 8.87 0.08 -6.30
CA ALA A 50 8.06 0.20 -7.51
C ALA A 50 8.31 -0.96 -8.49
N SER A 51 9.57 -1.37 -8.67
CA SER A 51 9.91 -2.46 -9.60
C SER A 51 9.65 -3.84 -9.00
N HIS A 52 10.14 -4.13 -7.79
CA HIS A 52 10.09 -5.47 -7.24
C HIS A 52 8.73 -5.85 -6.67
N LEU A 53 7.99 -4.89 -6.06
CA LEU A 53 6.70 -5.19 -5.45
C LEU A 53 5.52 -4.87 -6.38
N TYR A 54 5.65 -3.84 -7.21
CA TYR A 54 4.55 -3.42 -8.07
C TYR A 54 4.71 -3.77 -9.54
N GLY A 55 5.92 -4.13 -10.00
CA GLY A 55 6.18 -4.50 -11.39
C GLY A 55 6.31 -3.32 -12.36
N ALA A 56 6.70 -2.14 -11.87
CA ALA A 56 6.95 -0.97 -12.70
C ALA A 56 8.28 -1.08 -13.45
N ASP A 57 8.30 -0.68 -14.72
CA ASP A 57 9.51 -0.63 -15.55
C ASP A 57 10.17 0.75 -15.53
N ILE A 58 9.39 1.80 -15.45
CA ILE A 58 9.85 3.20 -15.53
C ILE A 58 9.36 3.96 -14.31
N ILE A 59 10.28 4.67 -13.63
CA ILE A 59 9.93 5.55 -12.54
C ILE A 59 10.20 7.00 -12.96
N THR A 60 9.19 7.84 -12.88
CA THR A 60 9.28 9.27 -13.20
C THR A 60 8.87 10.12 -12.01
N TYR A 61 9.32 11.37 -12.02
CA TYR A 61 9.10 12.30 -10.91
C TYR A 61 8.61 13.65 -11.42
N SER A 62 7.61 14.21 -10.77
CA SER A 62 7.24 15.60 -10.99
C SER A 62 8.39 16.55 -10.59
N ALA A 63 8.36 17.79 -11.08
CA ALA A 63 9.30 18.81 -10.66
C ALA A 63 9.23 19.10 -9.14
N ALA A 64 8.03 19.02 -8.56
CA ALA A 64 7.82 19.17 -7.12
C ALA A 64 8.46 18.02 -6.32
N ALA A 65 8.24 16.78 -6.74
CA ALA A 65 8.84 15.61 -6.12
C ALA A 65 10.37 15.65 -6.16
N ARG A 66 10.97 16.01 -7.31
CA ARG A 66 12.44 16.16 -7.45
C ARG A 66 13.01 17.22 -6.50
N LYS A 67 12.35 18.36 -6.37
CA LYS A 67 12.76 19.42 -5.45
C LYS A 67 12.72 18.94 -4.00
N LYS A 68 11.69 18.20 -3.62
CA LYS A 68 11.54 17.65 -2.26
C LYS A 68 12.56 16.53 -1.97
N LEU A 69 12.84 15.65 -2.93
CA LEU A 69 13.91 14.65 -2.81
C LEU A 69 15.23 15.31 -2.43
N LYS A 70 15.66 16.29 -3.22
CA LYS A 70 16.88 17.02 -2.95
C LYS A 70 16.89 17.66 -1.55
N HIS A 71 15.77 18.28 -1.16
CA HIS A 71 15.66 18.92 0.16
C HIS A 71 15.72 17.91 1.31
N ILE A 72 15.11 16.74 1.19
CA ILE A 72 15.15 15.65 2.16
C ILE A 72 16.60 15.15 2.34
N GLU A 73 17.34 14.99 1.25
CA GLU A 73 18.76 14.60 1.28
C GLU A 73 19.63 15.65 1.95
N GLU A 74 19.44 16.93 1.59
CA GLU A 74 20.17 18.07 2.19
C GLU A 74 19.95 18.18 3.71
N LEU A 75 18.76 17.83 4.18
CA LEU A 75 18.40 17.80 5.60
C LEU A 75 18.88 16.54 6.34
N GLY A 76 19.44 15.55 5.65
CA GLY A 76 19.92 14.30 6.24
C GLY A 76 18.83 13.28 6.60
N TYR A 77 17.63 13.40 6.05
CA TYR A 77 16.49 12.50 6.32
C TYR A 77 16.32 11.40 5.26
N ALA A 78 17.32 11.19 4.41
CA ALA A 78 17.27 10.13 3.40
C ALA A 78 17.16 8.71 4.00
N HIS A 79 17.61 8.51 5.24
CA HIS A 79 17.52 7.24 5.97
C HIS A 79 16.09 6.87 6.41
N PHE A 80 15.13 7.79 6.38
CA PHE A 80 13.76 7.47 6.73
C PHE A 80 13.17 6.42 5.80
N PRO A 81 12.37 5.46 6.31
CA PRO A 81 11.64 4.52 5.48
C PRO A 81 10.59 5.23 4.63
N ILE A 82 10.25 4.61 3.51
CA ILE A 82 9.23 5.12 2.60
C ILE A 82 7.91 4.37 2.76
N CYS A 83 6.81 5.09 2.58
CA CYS A 83 5.46 4.56 2.43
C CYS A 83 4.91 5.03 1.09
N ILE A 84 4.50 4.11 0.22
CA ILE A 84 3.90 4.45 -1.07
C ILE A 84 2.41 4.66 -0.90
N ALA A 85 1.94 5.87 -1.23
CA ALA A 85 0.53 6.23 -1.30
C ALA A 85 0.09 6.28 -2.77
N LYS A 86 -0.68 5.31 -3.20
CA LYS A 86 -1.22 5.16 -4.56
C LYS A 86 -2.61 4.55 -4.54
N THR A 87 -3.26 4.42 -5.70
CA THR A 87 -4.56 3.75 -5.80
C THR A 87 -4.52 2.34 -5.19
N GLN A 88 -5.60 1.95 -4.51
CA GLN A 88 -5.80 0.61 -3.97
C GLN A 88 -6.32 -0.40 -5.00
N TYR A 89 -6.77 0.06 -6.17
CA TYR A 89 -7.42 -0.79 -7.18
C TYR A 89 -6.45 -1.46 -8.15
N SER A 90 -5.17 -1.06 -8.17
CA SER A 90 -4.17 -1.56 -9.12
C SER A 90 -2.79 -1.59 -8.49
N PHE A 91 -1.90 -2.43 -8.99
CA PHE A 91 -0.46 -2.32 -8.72
C PHE A 91 0.15 -1.08 -9.40
N SER A 92 -0.45 -0.62 -10.52
CA SER A 92 -0.03 0.61 -11.20
C SER A 92 -0.48 1.87 -10.43
N THR A 93 -0.14 3.04 -10.96
CA THR A 93 -0.61 4.34 -10.46
C THR A 93 -1.94 4.78 -11.08
N ASP A 94 -2.48 4.01 -12.04
CA ASP A 94 -3.77 4.27 -12.70
C ASP A 94 -4.87 3.42 -12.06
N PRO A 95 -5.90 4.02 -11.43
CA PRO A 95 -7.00 3.30 -10.81
C PRO A 95 -7.90 2.55 -11.78
N LYS A 96 -7.76 2.75 -13.10
CA LYS A 96 -8.53 2.06 -14.12
C LYS A 96 -7.89 0.76 -14.60
N LEU A 97 -6.61 0.55 -14.29
CA LEU A 97 -5.88 -0.66 -14.63
C LEU A 97 -5.99 -1.65 -13.46
N TYR A 98 -7.07 -2.41 -13.42
CA TYR A 98 -7.33 -3.34 -12.32
C TYR A 98 -6.36 -4.51 -12.27
N GLY A 99 -6.07 -4.97 -11.05
CA GLY A 99 -5.31 -6.18 -10.79
C GLY A 99 -3.79 -6.02 -10.87
N ALA A 100 -3.10 -7.10 -11.20
CA ALA A 100 -1.64 -7.16 -11.33
C ALA A 100 -1.22 -6.77 -12.75
N VAL A 101 -0.84 -5.52 -12.92
CA VAL A 101 -0.33 -4.95 -14.18
C VAL A 101 1.18 -4.87 -14.08
N GLU A 102 1.88 -5.22 -15.15
CA GLU A 102 3.34 -5.13 -15.26
C GLU A 102 3.75 -4.15 -16.37
N GLY A 103 4.98 -3.68 -16.34
CA GLY A 103 5.55 -2.89 -17.44
C GLY A 103 4.99 -1.48 -17.56
N PHE A 104 4.52 -0.90 -16.47
CA PHE A 104 3.92 0.44 -16.46
C PHE A 104 4.90 1.52 -15.94
N GLU A 105 4.55 2.77 -16.23
CA GLU A 105 5.23 3.92 -15.67
C GLU A 105 4.71 4.22 -14.26
N PHE A 106 5.63 4.28 -13.29
CA PHE A 106 5.34 4.68 -11.92
C PHE A 106 5.69 6.17 -11.73
N HIS A 107 4.67 7.02 -11.77
CA HIS A 107 4.84 8.47 -11.64
C HIS A 107 4.75 8.92 -10.18
N VAL A 108 5.85 9.42 -9.64
CA VAL A 108 5.90 10.05 -8.32
C VAL A 108 5.46 11.50 -8.43
N GLN A 109 4.28 11.80 -7.95
CA GLN A 109 3.70 13.14 -8.03
C GLN A 109 4.22 14.07 -6.94
N ASP A 110 4.39 13.56 -5.73
CA ASP A 110 4.86 14.33 -4.57
C ASP A 110 5.51 13.44 -3.51
N ILE A 111 6.25 14.06 -2.59
CA ILE A 111 6.79 13.40 -1.40
C ILE A 111 6.49 14.25 -0.18
N VAL A 112 5.93 13.64 0.85
CA VAL A 112 5.63 14.30 2.13
C VAL A 112 6.51 13.70 3.20
N MET A 113 7.28 14.54 3.88
CA MET A 113 8.07 14.14 5.03
C MET A 113 7.24 14.28 6.29
N ASN A 114 7.04 13.18 7.00
CA ASN A 114 6.41 13.13 8.32
C ASN A 114 7.49 12.93 9.38
N ALA A 115 8.19 14.01 9.72
CA ALA A 115 9.35 13.95 10.62
C ALA A 115 9.03 13.37 12.00
N GLY A 116 7.83 13.64 12.53
CA GLY A 116 7.39 13.08 13.83
C GLY A 116 7.11 11.57 13.80
N ALA A 117 6.89 11.00 12.62
CA ALA A 117 6.72 9.56 12.41
C ALA A 117 7.98 8.92 11.78
N GLU A 118 9.02 9.71 11.56
CA GLU A 118 10.27 9.29 10.90
C GLU A 118 10.02 8.52 9.60
N MET A 119 9.15 9.08 8.72
CA MET A 119 8.68 8.41 7.51
C MET A 119 8.51 9.39 6.35
N LEU A 120 8.83 8.92 5.13
CA LEU A 120 8.57 9.62 3.88
C LEU A 120 7.36 9.00 3.18
N VAL A 121 6.32 9.79 2.91
CA VAL A 121 5.16 9.35 2.13
C VAL A 121 5.33 9.75 0.68
N VAL A 122 5.51 8.77 -0.17
CA VAL A 122 5.66 8.92 -1.63
C VAL A 122 4.28 8.84 -2.26
N ILE A 123 3.83 9.93 -2.85
CA ILE A 123 2.50 10.02 -3.48
C ILE A 123 2.67 9.69 -4.97
N ALA A 124 2.06 8.58 -5.40
CA ALA A 124 2.11 8.10 -6.77
C ALA A 124 0.69 8.04 -7.37
N GLY A 125 0.49 8.82 -8.41
CA GLY A 125 -0.84 9.00 -9.00
C GLY A 125 -1.77 9.87 -8.15
N GLU A 126 -3.05 9.82 -8.46
CA GLU A 126 -4.09 10.53 -7.71
C GLU A 126 -4.63 9.65 -6.59
N ILE A 127 -4.50 10.09 -5.35
CA ILE A 127 -5.06 9.40 -4.19
C ILE A 127 -5.64 10.41 -3.19
N MET A 128 -6.83 10.12 -2.71
CA MET A 128 -7.43 10.83 -1.60
C MET A 128 -6.86 10.29 -0.28
N ARG A 129 -6.10 11.13 0.42
CA ARG A 129 -5.59 10.83 1.76
C ARG A 129 -6.65 11.22 2.79
N MET A 130 -7.00 10.33 3.68
CA MET A 130 -7.99 10.56 4.73
C MET A 130 -9.36 10.99 4.16
N PRO A 131 -10.08 10.12 3.42
CA PRO A 131 -11.43 10.40 2.98
C PRO A 131 -12.33 10.70 4.19
N GLY A 132 -13.17 11.72 4.08
CA GLY A 132 -14.14 12.06 5.12
C GLY A 132 -15.13 10.93 5.34
N LEU A 133 -15.55 10.71 6.59
CA LEU A 133 -16.63 9.78 6.87
C LEU A 133 -17.97 10.43 6.49
N PRO A 134 -18.92 9.69 5.89
CA PRO A 134 -20.24 10.18 5.60
C PRO A 134 -21.02 10.46 6.91
N LYS A 135 -21.97 11.38 6.87
CA LYS A 135 -22.83 11.66 8.03
C LYS A 135 -23.69 10.46 8.44
N GLU A 136 -24.03 9.64 7.46
CA GLU A 136 -24.77 8.39 7.62
C GLU A 136 -23.84 7.26 7.13
N PRO A 137 -23.09 6.63 8.05
CA PRO A 137 -22.16 5.58 7.67
C PRO A 137 -22.89 4.29 7.27
N GLN A 138 -22.36 3.57 6.27
CA GLN A 138 -22.92 2.31 5.80
C GLN A 138 -23.09 1.26 6.91
N ALA A 139 -22.26 1.32 7.95
CA ALA A 139 -22.36 0.45 9.12
C ALA A 139 -23.74 0.47 9.82
N LEU A 140 -24.53 1.53 9.67
CA LEU A 140 -25.90 1.61 10.18
C LEU A 140 -26.91 0.76 9.38
N HIS A 141 -26.55 0.36 8.18
CA HIS A 141 -27.40 -0.40 7.26
C HIS A 141 -26.96 -1.88 7.13
N ILE A 142 -25.81 -2.24 7.72
CA ILE A 142 -25.31 -3.61 7.71
C ILE A 142 -25.98 -4.39 8.83
N ASP A 143 -26.66 -5.50 8.47
CA ASP A 143 -27.31 -6.39 9.44
C ASP A 143 -27.18 -7.85 9.00
N ILE A 144 -27.52 -8.77 9.90
CA ILE A 144 -27.59 -10.20 9.62
C ILE A 144 -29.08 -10.60 9.57
N VAL A 145 -29.55 -10.88 8.36
CA VAL A 145 -30.94 -11.28 8.15
C VAL A 145 -30.97 -12.75 7.68
N ASN A 146 -31.65 -13.61 8.42
CA ASN A 146 -31.72 -15.06 8.14
C ASN A 146 -30.35 -15.77 8.00
N GLY A 147 -29.30 -15.24 8.65
CA GLY A 147 -27.94 -15.78 8.59
C GLY A 147 -27.10 -15.24 7.41
N GLU A 148 -27.63 -14.33 6.61
CA GLU A 148 -26.93 -13.65 5.52
C GLU A 148 -26.64 -12.20 5.90
N ILE A 149 -25.49 -11.67 5.45
CA ILE A 149 -25.11 -10.26 5.67
C ILE A 149 -25.77 -9.41 4.57
N GLU A 150 -26.63 -8.48 4.98
CA GLU A 150 -27.27 -7.49 4.11
C GLU A 150 -26.69 -6.09 4.30
N GLY A 151 -26.89 -5.19 3.34
CA GLY A 151 -26.51 -3.77 3.44
C GLY A 151 -25.02 -3.49 3.17
N LEU A 152 -24.32 -4.36 2.46
CA LEU A 152 -22.89 -4.16 2.14
C LEU A 152 -22.65 -3.15 1.00
N SER A 153 -23.66 -2.78 0.23
CA SER A 153 -23.57 -1.87 -0.94
C SER A 153 -24.77 -0.95 -1.03
#